data_38291a5b4d11e033b3bb312be168e9ab
#
_entry.id   38291a5b4d11e033b3bb312be168e9ab
#
_cell.length_a   1.000
_cell.length_b   1.000
_cell.length_c   1.000
_cell.angle_alpha   90.00
_cell.angle_beta   90.00
_cell.angle_gamma   90.00
#
_symmetry.space_group_name_H-M   'P 1'
#
loop_
_entity.id
_entity.type
_entity.pdbx_description
1 polymer ?
#
loop_
_entity_poly.entity_id
_entity_poly.type
_entity_poly.pdbx_seq_one_letter_code
_entity_poly.pdbx_strand_id
1 'polypeptide(L)'
;MKARLAPIYFDPGRDQEFDKQLTKLKSLLVDEAEFLDPVPLGGKMADADAALFPQLLGQVYRVPELFQMDLPVLVATSEFGMVNMWDWEIVSYLKSKDVNLLAPYQLEQTKNICRGLGVKRQLHETKFLVYQDSPGNGFQGDIFKRFFWWEDECVQGMIDKFGITLVKKSFKEMGAAAKAIPDSEADQVWEEWALPTGGISKEQVWSAIKVYICLKQELAADSQIGAIGINCLNESQYSDTTPCLAWNMLYQEDKLIWGCEGDIMSMMTKYILHKSLDVPIMMTNIYPFLMGEAALKHERISHFPAVDSPDDHILVAHCGYLGVLPTAFSTEWTLRSKVLAIVDDNATAIDARLPKGNITLAKLHSSFKKITVAEGSLVDYAQYPDSDCLNGGVIKIGDGRGLVESVSSHHYLLMTGHNLTDIYNLARIFDLEVETI
;
A
#
# COMPACT_ATOMS: atom_id res chain seq x y z
N MET A 1 -4.48 -6.42 -13.05
CA MET A 1 -4.18 -7.49 -14.06
C MET A 1 -4.37 -8.83 -13.40
N LYS A 2 -4.89 -9.85 -14.08
CA LYS A 2 -5.04 -11.20 -13.52
C LYS A 2 -3.70 -11.94 -13.53
N ALA A 3 -3.49 -12.81 -12.52
CA ALA A 3 -2.37 -13.75 -12.54
C ALA A 3 -2.52 -14.79 -13.66
N ARG A 4 -1.42 -15.20 -14.29
CA ARG A 4 -1.40 -16.30 -15.27
C ARG A 4 -0.83 -17.55 -14.62
N LEU A 5 -1.71 -18.53 -14.37
CA LEU A 5 -1.37 -19.76 -13.67
C LEU A 5 -1.19 -20.92 -14.68
N ALA A 6 -0.07 -21.64 -14.58
CA ALA A 6 0.17 -22.86 -15.32
C ALA A 6 -0.21 -24.07 -14.44
N PRO A 7 -1.35 -24.75 -14.68
CA PRO A 7 -1.68 -25.96 -13.95
C PRO A 7 -0.71 -27.09 -14.28
N ILE A 8 -0.21 -27.76 -13.22
CA ILE A 8 0.80 -28.81 -13.35
C ILE A 8 0.22 -30.15 -12.90
N TYR A 9 0.49 -31.18 -13.68
CA TYR A 9 0.25 -32.57 -13.27
C TYR A 9 1.57 -33.34 -13.19
N PHE A 10 1.59 -34.39 -12.34
CA PHE A 10 2.72 -35.29 -12.15
C PHE A 10 2.19 -36.72 -11.96
N ASP A 11 3.09 -37.69 -11.79
CA ASP A 11 2.71 -39.11 -11.70
C ASP A 11 1.54 -39.35 -10.70
N PRO A 12 0.49 -40.09 -11.09
CA PRO A 12 0.33 -40.91 -12.31
C PRO A 12 -0.05 -40.15 -13.58
N GLY A 13 -0.18 -38.84 -13.58
CA GLY A 13 -0.52 -38.02 -14.73
C GLY A 13 -1.83 -37.25 -14.56
N ARG A 14 -2.32 -36.67 -15.65
CA ARG A 14 -3.59 -35.95 -15.70
C ARG A 14 -4.74 -36.95 -15.84
N ASP A 15 -5.67 -36.88 -14.88
CA ASP A 15 -6.87 -37.73 -14.84
C ASP A 15 -8.16 -36.91 -14.72
N GLN A 16 -9.29 -37.59 -14.57
CA GLN A 16 -10.58 -36.93 -14.44
C GLN A 16 -10.72 -36.11 -13.13
N GLU A 17 -10.07 -36.54 -12.04
CA GLU A 17 -10.10 -35.80 -10.79
C GLU A 17 -9.30 -34.49 -10.90
N PHE A 18 -8.14 -34.54 -11.52
CA PHE A 18 -7.37 -33.32 -11.87
C PHE A 18 -8.24 -32.32 -12.66
N ASP A 19 -8.90 -32.78 -13.72
CA ASP A 19 -9.71 -31.91 -14.58
C ASP A 19 -10.91 -31.33 -13.82
N LYS A 20 -11.54 -32.11 -12.93
CA LYS A 20 -12.63 -31.66 -12.07
C LYS A 20 -12.17 -30.58 -11.09
N GLN A 21 -11.03 -30.79 -10.39
CA GLN A 21 -10.45 -29.82 -9.47
C GLN A 21 -10.07 -28.52 -10.19
N LEU A 22 -9.42 -28.64 -11.34
CA LEU A 22 -9.05 -27.47 -12.14
C LEU A 22 -10.29 -26.68 -12.61
N THR A 23 -11.35 -27.36 -13.04
CA THR A 23 -12.60 -26.71 -13.44
C THR A 23 -13.21 -25.93 -12.28
N LYS A 24 -13.19 -26.49 -11.08
CA LYS A 24 -13.67 -25.83 -9.87
C LYS A 24 -12.82 -24.62 -9.52
N LEU A 25 -11.50 -24.72 -9.53
CA LEU A 25 -10.58 -23.61 -9.29
C LEU A 25 -10.77 -22.47 -10.28
N LYS A 26 -10.95 -22.79 -11.59
CA LYS A 26 -11.26 -21.78 -12.61
C LYS A 26 -12.51 -20.97 -12.27
N SER A 27 -13.53 -21.61 -11.72
CA SER A 27 -14.76 -20.92 -11.33
C SER A 27 -14.60 -20.08 -10.06
N LEU A 28 -13.77 -20.51 -9.11
CA LEU A 28 -13.54 -19.82 -7.83
C LEU A 28 -12.61 -18.60 -7.94
N LEU A 29 -11.71 -18.61 -8.94
CA LEU A 29 -10.66 -17.60 -9.13
C LEU A 29 -10.85 -16.83 -10.43
N VAL A 30 -12.07 -16.81 -10.97
CA VAL A 30 -12.38 -16.20 -12.27
C VAL A 30 -11.99 -14.73 -12.36
N ASP A 31 -12.03 -14.01 -11.24
CA ASP A 31 -11.72 -12.58 -11.19
C ASP A 31 -10.22 -12.31 -10.96
N GLU A 32 -9.49 -13.25 -10.34
CA GLU A 32 -8.10 -13.08 -9.94
C GLU A 32 -7.08 -13.73 -10.87
N ALA A 33 -7.47 -14.75 -11.64
CA ALA A 33 -6.52 -15.54 -12.44
C ALA A 33 -7.03 -15.93 -13.83
N GLU A 34 -6.06 -16.03 -14.76
CA GLU A 34 -6.16 -16.75 -16.03
C GLU A 34 -5.41 -18.07 -15.91
N PHE A 35 -5.99 -19.14 -16.47
CA PHE A 35 -5.39 -20.45 -16.42
C PHE A 35 -4.87 -20.84 -17.81
N LEU A 36 -3.57 -21.08 -17.88
CA LEU A 36 -2.91 -21.59 -19.07
C LEU A 36 -3.27 -23.08 -19.27
N ASP A 37 -2.84 -23.65 -20.39
CA ASP A 37 -3.00 -25.07 -20.64
C ASP A 37 -2.20 -25.91 -19.63
N PRO A 38 -2.76 -27.00 -19.09
CA PRO A 38 -2.05 -27.87 -18.17
C PRO A 38 -0.81 -28.50 -18.80
N VAL A 39 0.30 -28.50 -18.06
CA VAL A 39 1.57 -29.10 -18.49
C VAL A 39 2.07 -30.13 -17.48
N PRO A 40 2.87 -31.14 -17.91
CA PRO A 40 3.54 -32.04 -16.96
C PRO A 40 4.57 -31.25 -16.14
N LEU A 41 4.85 -31.70 -14.91
CA LEU A 41 5.94 -31.16 -14.10
C LEU A 41 7.26 -31.24 -14.89
N GLY A 42 8.01 -30.13 -14.95
CA GLY A 42 9.18 -29.97 -15.81
C GLY A 42 8.86 -29.48 -17.24
N GLY A 43 7.57 -29.36 -17.61
CA GLY A 43 7.15 -28.77 -18.86
C GLY A 43 7.40 -27.27 -18.95
N LYS A 44 7.40 -26.71 -20.16
CA LYS A 44 7.56 -25.26 -20.37
C LYS A 44 6.31 -24.51 -19.93
N MET A 45 6.49 -23.48 -19.13
CA MET A 45 5.44 -22.59 -18.60
C MET A 45 5.68 -21.15 -19.06
N ALA A 46 5.77 -20.96 -20.37
CA ALA A 46 5.97 -19.62 -20.93
C ALA A 46 4.86 -18.68 -20.48
N ASP A 47 5.24 -17.46 -20.10
CA ASP A 47 4.35 -16.38 -19.65
C ASP A 47 3.50 -16.67 -18.39
N ALA A 48 3.81 -17.74 -17.63
CA ALA A 48 3.16 -17.98 -16.35
C ALA A 48 3.77 -17.12 -15.23
N ASP A 49 2.93 -16.67 -14.30
CA ASP A 49 3.37 -15.99 -13.07
C ASP A 49 3.65 -17.00 -11.96
N ALA A 50 2.97 -18.15 -11.98
CA ALA A 50 3.17 -19.25 -11.05
C ALA A 50 2.77 -20.58 -11.68
N ALA A 51 3.40 -21.64 -11.20
CA ALA A 51 2.95 -23.00 -11.36
C ALA A 51 1.84 -23.31 -10.38
N LEU A 52 0.78 -24.02 -10.79
CA LEU A 52 -0.35 -24.35 -9.93
C LEU A 52 -0.49 -25.87 -9.80
N PHE A 53 -0.44 -26.38 -8.57
CA PHE A 53 -0.90 -27.72 -8.24
C PHE A 53 -2.37 -27.69 -7.81
N PRO A 54 -3.30 -28.19 -8.61
CA PRO A 54 -4.72 -28.24 -8.25
C PRO A 54 -5.11 -29.48 -7.45
N GLN A 55 -4.13 -30.25 -7.02
CA GLN A 55 -4.28 -31.51 -6.29
C GLN A 55 -3.32 -31.57 -5.09
N LEU A 56 -3.49 -32.57 -4.23
CA LEU A 56 -2.61 -32.81 -3.09
C LEU A 56 -1.18 -33.12 -3.57
N LEU A 57 -0.21 -32.75 -2.72
CA LEU A 57 1.22 -32.87 -3.07
C LEU A 57 1.70 -34.33 -3.21
N GLY A 58 1.17 -35.25 -2.39
CA GLY A 58 1.52 -36.66 -2.46
C GLY A 58 3.03 -36.92 -2.45
N GLN A 59 3.55 -37.53 -3.50
CA GLN A 59 4.96 -37.88 -3.63
C GLN A 59 5.80 -36.87 -4.43
N VAL A 60 5.26 -35.65 -4.69
CA VAL A 60 5.92 -34.62 -5.52
C VAL A 60 7.34 -34.26 -5.03
N TYR A 61 7.60 -34.39 -3.72
CA TYR A 61 8.92 -34.13 -3.12
C TYR A 61 10.03 -35.07 -3.64
N ARG A 62 9.70 -36.14 -4.39
CA ARG A 62 10.63 -37.07 -5.04
C ARG A 62 10.94 -36.69 -6.48
N VAL A 63 10.27 -35.69 -7.03
CA VAL A 63 10.39 -35.30 -8.43
C VAL A 63 11.46 -34.21 -8.56
N PRO A 64 12.63 -34.48 -9.18
CA PRO A 64 13.74 -33.52 -9.22
C PRO A 64 13.41 -32.19 -9.90
N GLU A 65 12.51 -32.21 -10.88
CA GLU A 65 12.10 -31.04 -11.65
C GLU A 65 11.43 -29.96 -10.80
N LEU A 66 10.83 -30.35 -9.66
CA LEU A 66 10.24 -29.40 -8.71
C LEU A 66 11.30 -28.46 -8.11
N PHE A 67 12.48 -28.99 -7.82
CA PHE A 67 13.59 -28.23 -7.20
C PHE A 67 14.35 -27.34 -8.18
N GLN A 68 14.05 -27.45 -9.48
CA GLN A 68 14.64 -26.65 -10.55
C GLN A 68 13.66 -25.58 -11.08
N MET A 69 12.53 -25.40 -10.39
CA MET A 69 11.48 -24.49 -10.82
C MET A 69 11.79 -23.06 -10.37
N ASP A 70 11.94 -22.15 -11.33
CA ASP A 70 12.21 -20.73 -11.09
C ASP A 70 10.94 -19.95 -10.71
N LEU A 71 9.76 -20.49 -11.03
CA LEU A 71 8.47 -19.84 -10.74
C LEU A 71 7.99 -20.17 -9.32
N PRO A 72 7.23 -19.28 -8.68
CA PRO A 72 6.46 -19.63 -7.49
C PRO A 72 5.53 -20.82 -7.75
N VAL A 73 5.41 -21.70 -6.77
CA VAL A 73 4.56 -22.90 -6.83
C VAL A 73 3.36 -22.68 -5.92
N LEU A 74 2.18 -22.48 -6.51
CA LEU A 74 0.93 -22.35 -5.78
C LEU A 74 0.27 -23.73 -5.63
N VAL A 75 0.09 -24.18 -4.40
CA VAL A 75 -0.65 -25.39 -4.09
C VAL A 75 -2.06 -24.98 -3.66
N ALA A 76 -3.05 -25.20 -4.50
CA ALA A 76 -4.42 -24.82 -4.22
C ALA A 76 -5.39 -25.92 -4.62
N THR A 77 -6.16 -26.38 -3.66
CA THR A 77 -7.29 -27.27 -3.91
C THR A 77 -8.58 -26.47 -4.06
N SER A 78 -9.60 -27.05 -4.67
CA SER A 78 -10.91 -26.41 -4.84
C SER A 78 -11.70 -26.20 -3.57
N GLU A 79 -11.26 -26.81 -2.47
CA GLU A 79 -11.90 -26.68 -1.17
C GLU A 79 -11.19 -25.60 -0.32
N PHE A 80 -10.26 -25.97 0.56
CA PHE A 80 -9.61 -25.04 1.50
C PHE A 80 -8.08 -25.17 1.51
N GLY A 81 -7.45 -25.53 0.39
CA GLY A 81 -6.02 -25.75 0.32
C GLY A 81 -5.61 -27.13 0.80
N MET A 82 -4.66 -27.23 1.72
CA MET A 82 -4.19 -28.48 2.28
C MET A 82 -5.23 -29.10 3.20
N VAL A 83 -5.57 -30.38 2.98
CA VAL A 83 -6.63 -31.06 3.70
C VAL A 83 -6.14 -32.12 4.67
N ASN A 84 -4.84 -32.47 4.67
CA ASN A 84 -4.27 -33.41 5.63
C ASN A 84 -2.89 -32.97 6.13
N MET A 85 -2.46 -33.52 7.27
CA MET A 85 -1.21 -33.12 7.91
C MET A 85 0.05 -33.47 7.10
N TRP A 86 -0.01 -34.53 6.31
CA TRP A 86 1.13 -34.96 5.48
C TRP A 86 1.52 -33.89 4.46
N ASP A 87 0.53 -33.21 3.91
CA ASP A 87 0.78 -32.14 2.94
C ASP A 87 1.48 -30.95 3.61
N TRP A 88 1.12 -30.60 4.85
CA TRP A 88 1.81 -29.57 5.62
C TRP A 88 3.27 -29.94 5.94
N GLU A 89 3.54 -31.22 6.24
CA GLU A 89 4.90 -31.70 6.41
C GLU A 89 5.70 -31.63 5.11
N ILE A 90 5.08 -32.00 3.97
CA ILE A 90 5.68 -31.88 2.66
C ILE A 90 5.95 -30.41 2.31
N VAL A 91 4.98 -29.50 2.57
CA VAL A 91 5.17 -28.06 2.40
C VAL A 91 6.36 -27.56 3.21
N SER A 92 6.46 -27.95 4.48
CA SER A 92 7.58 -27.57 5.35
C SER A 92 8.92 -28.09 4.81
N TYR A 93 8.96 -29.33 4.37
CA TYR A 93 10.15 -29.92 3.76
C TYR A 93 10.57 -29.18 2.49
N LEU A 94 9.64 -28.93 1.57
CA LEU A 94 9.93 -28.23 0.29
C LEU A 94 10.43 -26.81 0.55
N LYS A 95 9.83 -26.10 1.48
CA LYS A 95 10.31 -24.75 1.89
C LYS A 95 11.72 -24.79 2.48
N SER A 96 12.09 -25.86 3.21
CA SER A 96 13.45 -26.04 3.74
C SER A 96 14.49 -26.36 2.67
N LYS A 97 14.04 -26.63 1.43
CA LYS A 97 14.85 -26.86 0.23
C LYS A 97 14.80 -25.68 -0.74
N ASP A 98 14.42 -24.51 -0.23
CA ASP A 98 14.33 -23.26 -0.99
C ASP A 98 13.32 -23.25 -2.15
N VAL A 99 12.37 -24.21 -2.18
CA VAL A 99 11.26 -24.15 -3.13
C VAL A 99 10.36 -22.96 -2.76
N ASN A 100 10.13 -22.05 -3.71
CA ASN A 100 9.22 -20.93 -3.52
C ASN A 100 7.75 -21.39 -3.55
N LEU A 101 7.32 -21.99 -2.43
CA LEU A 101 6.03 -22.64 -2.31
C LEU A 101 5.03 -21.76 -1.58
N LEU A 102 3.90 -21.50 -2.23
CA LEU A 102 2.73 -20.79 -1.73
C LEU A 102 1.63 -21.82 -1.44
N ALA A 103 1.29 -22.00 -0.18
CA ALA A 103 0.29 -22.98 0.27
C ALA A 103 -0.75 -22.27 1.15
N PRO A 104 -1.78 -21.67 0.55
CA PRO A 104 -2.84 -20.98 1.28
C PRO A 104 -3.68 -21.95 2.10
N TYR A 105 -4.11 -21.51 3.28
CA TYR A 105 -4.99 -22.28 4.14
C TYR A 105 -6.46 -22.21 3.69
N GLN A 106 -6.86 -21.09 3.08
CA GLN A 106 -8.24 -20.82 2.68
C GLN A 106 -8.32 -20.08 1.33
N LEU A 107 -9.52 -20.08 0.76
CA LEU A 107 -9.77 -19.52 -0.56
C LEU A 107 -9.37 -18.03 -0.67
N GLU A 108 -9.67 -17.22 0.36
CA GLU A 108 -9.34 -15.78 0.30
C GLU A 108 -7.83 -15.55 0.25
N GLN A 109 -7.03 -16.34 0.96
CA GLN A 109 -5.57 -16.30 0.82
C GLN A 109 -5.11 -16.69 -0.59
N THR A 110 -5.77 -17.68 -1.21
CA THR A 110 -5.48 -18.03 -2.62
C THR A 110 -5.75 -16.85 -3.54
N LYS A 111 -6.85 -16.14 -3.34
CA LYS A 111 -7.19 -14.93 -4.10
C LYS A 111 -6.16 -13.82 -3.88
N ASN A 112 -5.74 -13.58 -2.63
CA ASN A 112 -4.69 -12.61 -2.30
C ASN A 112 -3.38 -12.94 -3.00
N ILE A 113 -2.98 -14.22 -3.04
CA ILE A 113 -1.81 -14.69 -3.78
C ILE A 113 -1.96 -14.42 -5.27
N CYS A 114 -3.10 -14.75 -5.88
CA CYS A 114 -3.37 -14.49 -7.28
C CYS A 114 -3.33 -12.99 -7.59
N ARG A 115 -3.96 -12.16 -6.76
CA ARG A 115 -3.88 -10.69 -6.90
C ARG A 115 -2.42 -10.22 -6.81
N GLY A 116 -1.64 -10.71 -5.84
CA GLY A 116 -0.22 -10.39 -5.69
C GLY A 116 0.64 -10.75 -6.90
N LEU A 117 0.42 -11.92 -7.50
CA LEU A 117 1.07 -12.34 -8.75
C LEU A 117 0.68 -11.41 -9.91
N GLY A 118 -0.61 -11.09 -10.02
CA GLY A 118 -1.12 -10.14 -11.02
C GLY A 118 -0.55 -8.73 -10.82
N VAL A 119 -0.39 -8.27 -9.58
CA VAL A 119 0.26 -6.99 -9.23
C VAL A 119 1.72 -6.99 -9.66
N LYS A 120 2.47 -8.07 -9.39
CA LYS A 120 3.86 -8.18 -9.82
C LYS A 120 4.00 -8.06 -11.34
N ARG A 121 3.13 -8.71 -12.11
CA ARG A 121 3.07 -8.57 -13.57
C ARG A 121 2.73 -7.14 -13.98
N GLN A 122 1.71 -6.54 -13.35
CA GLN A 122 1.22 -5.22 -13.69
C GLN A 122 2.26 -4.12 -13.47
N LEU A 123 3.15 -4.26 -12.48
CA LEU A 123 4.18 -3.27 -12.19
C LEU A 123 5.09 -3.00 -13.38
N HIS A 124 5.38 -3.98 -14.21
CA HIS A 124 6.19 -3.82 -15.43
C HIS A 124 5.54 -2.94 -16.51
N GLU A 125 4.24 -2.70 -16.43
CA GLU A 125 3.47 -1.84 -17.33
C GLU A 125 2.99 -0.57 -16.65
N THR A 126 3.36 -0.37 -15.36
CA THR A 126 2.86 0.72 -14.52
C THR A 126 3.84 1.87 -14.45
N LYS A 127 3.31 3.08 -14.59
CA LYS A 127 4.03 4.33 -14.33
C LYS A 127 3.68 4.88 -12.96
N PHE A 128 4.69 5.25 -12.20
CA PHE A 128 4.56 6.09 -11.01
C PHE A 128 4.93 7.51 -11.41
N LEU A 129 4.01 8.44 -11.25
CA LEU A 129 4.21 9.86 -11.55
C LEU A 129 4.50 10.61 -10.25
N VAL A 130 5.57 11.40 -10.21
CA VAL A 130 5.94 12.22 -9.05
C VAL A 130 6.11 13.67 -9.47
N TYR A 131 5.35 14.56 -8.82
CA TYR A 131 5.48 16.00 -8.97
C TYR A 131 6.44 16.55 -7.93
N GLN A 132 7.60 17.00 -8.38
CA GLN A 132 8.64 17.62 -7.56
C GLN A 132 9.60 18.42 -8.43
N ASP A 133 10.15 19.51 -7.91
CA ASP A 133 11.15 20.34 -8.61
C ASP A 133 12.51 20.29 -7.90
N SER A 134 12.53 20.45 -6.58
CA SER A 134 13.74 20.58 -5.79
C SER A 134 13.65 19.76 -4.50
N PRO A 135 13.58 18.42 -4.58
CA PRO A 135 13.48 17.59 -3.39
C PRO A 135 14.67 17.82 -2.43
N GLY A 136 14.36 18.00 -1.14
CA GLY A 136 15.35 18.29 -0.11
C GLY A 136 15.86 19.75 -0.05
N ASN A 137 15.26 20.65 -0.85
CA ASN A 137 15.48 22.09 -0.76
C ASN A 137 14.18 22.76 -0.36
N GLY A 138 13.95 22.99 0.92
CA GLY A 138 12.70 23.56 1.42
C GLY A 138 12.57 23.37 2.91
N PHE A 139 11.37 23.19 3.39
CA PHE A 139 11.08 22.98 4.80
C PHE A 139 11.77 21.71 5.35
N GLN A 140 11.76 20.64 4.59
CA GLN A 140 12.46 19.40 4.94
C GLN A 140 13.90 19.46 4.42
N GLY A 141 14.88 19.11 5.28
CA GLY A 141 16.28 19.01 4.91
C GLY A 141 16.57 17.90 3.89
N ASP A 142 17.77 17.96 3.30
CA ASP A 142 18.20 17.02 2.26
C ASP A 142 18.25 15.56 2.71
N ILE A 143 18.37 15.31 4.02
CA ILE A 143 18.33 13.96 4.59
C ILE A 143 17.01 13.23 4.28
N PHE A 144 15.91 13.96 4.10
CA PHE A 144 14.60 13.38 3.77
C PHE A 144 14.55 12.78 2.36
N LYS A 145 15.45 13.14 1.47
CA LYS A 145 15.61 12.43 0.18
C LYS A 145 15.79 10.93 0.37
N ARG A 146 16.58 10.54 1.37
CA ARG A 146 16.84 9.13 1.69
C ARG A 146 15.62 8.42 2.23
N PHE A 147 14.85 9.09 3.06
CA PHE A 147 13.64 8.49 3.66
C PHE A 147 12.53 8.30 2.64
N PHE A 148 12.45 9.16 1.63
CA PHE A 148 11.44 9.14 0.57
C PHE A 148 11.93 8.54 -0.75
N TRP A 149 13.22 8.22 -0.81
CA TRP A 149 13.88 7.54 -1.93
C TRP A 149 13.87 8.32 -3.23
N TRP A 150 14.21 9.60 -3.18
CA TRP A 150 14.36 10.47 -4.35
C TRP A 150 15.76 10.43 -4.96
N GLU A 151 16.73 9.84 -4.28
CA GLU A 151 18.10 9.68 -4.80
C GLU A 151 18.08 8.73 -6.00
N ASP A 152 18.89 9.04 -7.02
CA ASP A 152 18.88 8.30 -8.29
C ASP A 152 19.23 6.80 -8.10
N GLU A 153 20.15 6.48 -7.19
CA GLU A 153 20.49 5.10 -6.86
C GLU A 153 19.27 4.34 -6.28
N CYS A 154 18.53 4.97 -5.38
CA CYS A 154 17.33 4.38 -4.77
C CYS A 154 16.21 4.22 -5.80
N VAL A 155 16.02 5.22 -6.66
CA VAL A 155 15.06 5.17 -7.76
C VAL A 155 15.40 4.04 -8.72
N GLN A 156 16.67 3.91 -9.11
CA GLN A 156 17.12 2.84 -10.01
C GLN A 156 16.93 1.46 -9.36
N GLY A 157 17.27 1.30 -8.08
CA GLY A 157 17.04 0.06 -7.34
C GLY A 157 15.57 -0.35 -7.29
N MET A 158 14.66 0.62 -7.18
CA MET A 158 13.21 0.38 -7.23
C MET A 158 12.77 -0.07 -8.63
N ILE A 159 13.26 0.58 -9.68
CA ILE A 159 12.99 0.20 -11.08
C ILE A 159 13.50 -1.21 -11.35
N ASP A 160 14.73 -1.50 -10.97
CA ASP A 160 15.36 -2.80 -11.21
C ASP A 160 14.63 -3.94 -10.47
N LYS A 161 14.18 -3.69 -9.22
CA LYS A 161 13.50 -4.70 -8.41
C LYS A 161 12.06 -4.96 -8.85
N PHE A 162 11.31 -3.90 -9.18
CA PHE A 162 9.86 -3.99 -9.39
C PHE A 162 9.43 -3.77 -10.84
N GLY A 163 10.34 -3.33 -11.72
CA GLY A 163 10.08 -3.15 -13.14
C GLY A 163 9.20 -1.94 -13.50
N ILE A 164 8.93 -1.03 -12.56
CA ILE A 164 8.11 0.15 -12.81
C ILE A 164 8.82 1.17 -13.70
N THR A 165 8.04 2.07 -14.30
CA THR A 165 8.55 3.32 -14.87
C THR A 165 8.26 4.47 -13.91
N LEU A 166 9.30 5.19 -13.45
CA LEU A 166 9.14 6.41 -12.66
C LEU A 166 9.22 7.63 -13.57
N VAL A 167 8.18 8.47 -13.56
CA VAL A 167 8.09 9.72 -14.31
C VAL A 167 8.11 10.90 -13.34
N LYS A 168 9.08 11.80 -13.48
CA LYS A 168 9.16 13.03 -12.68
C LYS A 168 8.62 14.20 -13.50
N LYS A 169 7.72 15.00 -12.92
CA LYS A 169 7.16 16.22 -13.50
C LYS A 169 7.31 17.41 -12.53
N SER A 170 7.26 18.61 -13.06
CA SER A 170 7.34 19.83 -12.26
C SER A 170 6.07 20.04 -11.45
N PHE A 171 6.21 20.14 -10.12
CA PHE A 171 5.11 20.53 -9.23
C PHE A 171 4.72 22.00 -9.44
N LYS A 172 5.70 22.86 -9.73
CA LYS A 172 5.46 24.27 -10.04
C LYS A 172 4.57 24.44 -11.27
N GLU A 173 4.83 23.67 -12.34
CA GLU A 173 4.00 23.70 -13.55
C GLU A 173 2.60 23.17 -13.31
N MET A 174 2.48 22.07 -12.58
CA MET A 174 1.18 21.48 -12.20
C MET A 174 0.37 22.45 -11.33
N GLY A 175 1.00 23.06 -10.32
CA GLY A 175 0.34 24.06 -9.47
C GLY A 175 -0.13 25.30 -10.25
N ALA A 176 0.67 25.77 -11.22
CA ALA A 176 0.27 26.86 -12.12
C ALA A 176 -0.91 26.47 -13.01
N ALA A 177 -0.91 25.25 -13.56
CA ALA A 177 -2.02 24.73 -14.36
C ALA A 177 -3.30 24.60 -13.53
N ALA A 178 -3.20 24.07 -12.31
CA ALA A 178 -4.34 23.98 -11.40
C ALA A 178 -4.93 25.36 -11.08
N LYS A 179 -4.11 26.35 -10.74
CA LYS A 179 -4.54 27.73 -10.46
C LYS A 179 -5.24 28.39 -11.66
N ALA A 180 -4.92 28.00 -12.89
CA ALA A 180 -5.53 28.53 -14.10
C ALA A 180 -6.93 27.99 -14.42
N ILE A 181 -7.36 26.91 -13.74
CA ILE A 181 -8.70 26.34 -13.88
C ILE A 181 -9.74 27.32 -13.33
N PRO A 182 -10.84 27.64 -14.07
CA PRO A 182 -11.87 28.56 -13.61
C PRO A 182 -12.57 28.07 -12.33
N ASP A 183 -12.90 29.01 -11.42
CA ASP A 183 -13.66 28.70 -10.20
C ASP A 183 -15.02 28.07 -10.50
N SER A 184 -15.66 28.44 -11.60
CA SER A 184 -16.94 27.86 -12.02
C SER A 184 -16.85 26.37 -12.38
N GLU A 185 -15.71 25.92 -12.91
CA GLU A 185 -15.46 24.50 -13.19
C GLU A 185 -15.27 23.72 -11.89
N ALA A 186 -14.50 24.30 -10.97
CA ALA A 186 -14.32 23.70 -9.64
C ALA A 186 -15.64 23.63 -8.85
N ASP A 187 -16.49 24.63 -8.96
CA ASP A 187 -17.80 24.69 -8.31
C ASP A 187 -18.73 23.59 -8.82
N GLN A 188 -18.79 23.41 -10.14
CA GLN A 188 -19.58 22.34 -10.76
C GLN A 188 -19.16 20.95 -10.26
N VAL A 189 -17.86 20.67 -10.25
CA VAL A 189 -17.34 19.39 -9.75
C VAL A 189 -17.67 19.21 -8.27
N TRP A 190 -17.55 20.27 -7.47
CA TRP A 190 -17.85 20.20 -6.04
C TRP A 190 -19.34 19.91 -5.76
N GLU A 191 -20.25 20.52 -6.53
CA GLU A 191 -21.70 20.27 -6.41
C GLU A 191 -22.06 18.80 -6.69
N GLU A 192 -21.35 18.14 -7.61
CA GLU A 192 -21.55 16.72 -7.91
C GLU A 192 -21.07 15.81 -6.76
N TRP A 193 -19.98 16.17 -6.09
CA TRP A 193 -19.41 15.37 -5.01
C TRP A 193 -20.06 15.61 -3.65
N ALA A 194 -20.36 16.83 -3.33
CA ALA A 194 -21.05 17.26 -2.09
C ALA A 194 -20.52 16.58 -0.80
N LEU A 195 -19.19 16.51 -0.63
CA LEU A 195 -18.55 15.86 0.51
C LEU A 195 -18.75 16.65 1.80
N PRO A 196 -18.76 16.00 2.99
CA PRO A 196 -18.90 16.69 4.27
C PRO A 196 -17.79 17.70 4.54
N THR A 197 -18.14 18.89 5.00
CA THR A 197 -17.19 19.96 5.33
C THR A 197 -17.41 20.51 6.74
N GLY A 198 -16.32 21.01 7.34
CA GLY A 198 -16.34 21.67 8.64
C GLY A 198 -15.53 22.97 8.65
N GLY A 199 -16.23 24.13 8.63
CA GLY A 199 -15.57 25.43 8.77
C GLY A 199 -14.58 25.82 7.67
N ILE A 200 -14.77 25.32 6.46
CA ILE A 200 -13.93 25.58 5.28
C ILE A 200 -14.56 26.64 4.38
N SER A 201 -13.75 27.48 3.76
CA SER A 201 -14.24 28.48 2.79
C SER A 201 -14.44 27.84 1.39
N LYS A 202 -15.23 28.52 0.57
CA LYS A 202 -15.49 28.10 -0.82
C LYS A 202 -14.20 28.16 -1.67
N GLU A 203 -13.37 29.15 -1.43
CA GLU A 203 -12.08 29.35 -2.09
C GLU A 203 -11.12 28.18 -1.78
N GLN A 204 -11.07 27.71 -0.54
CA GLN A 204 -10.27 26.55 -0.14
C GLN A 204 -10.74 25.28 -0.85
N VAL A 205 -12.06 25.08 -0.95
CA VAL A 205 -12.63 23.95 -1.69
C VAL A 205 -12.27 24.03 -3.16
N TRP A 206 -12.45 25.19 -3.80
CA TRP A 206 -12.11 25.38 -5.21
C TRP A 206 -10.64 25.08 -5.49
N SER A 207 -9.72 25.63 -4.66
CA SER A 207 -8.29 25.36 -4.82
C SER A 207 -7.99 23.83 -4.79
N ALA A 208 -8.59 23.11 -3.84
CA ALA A 208 -8.40 21.66 -3.74
C ALA A 208 -9.01 20.89 -4.94
N ILE A 209 -10.19 21.29 -5.42
CA ILE A 209 -10.85 20.70 -6.60
C ILE A 209 -10.05 20.95 -7.87
N LYS A 210 -9.46 22.11 -8.05
CA LYS A 210 -8.62 22.42 -9.22
C LYS A 210 -7.41 21.48 -9.31
N VAL A 211 -6.81 21.11 -8.18
CA VAL A 211 -5.75 20.07 -8.15
C VAL A 211 -6.30 18.73 -8.61
N TYR A 212 -7.49 18.34 -8.14
CA TYR A 212 -8.14 17.10 -8.59
C TYR A 212 -8.37 17.11 -10.11
N ILE A 213 -8.94 18.19 -10.67
CA ILE A 213 -9.21 18.30 -12.11
C ILE A 213 -7.91 18.17 -12.90
N CYS A 214 -6.84 18.86 -12.48
CA CYS A 214 -5.54 18.80 -13.13
C CYS A 214 -4.97 17.36 -13.15
N LEU A 215 -5.01 16.66 -12.02
CA LEU A 215 -4.53 15.29 -11.94
C LEU A 215 -5.43 14.29 -12.70
N LYS A 216 -6.73 14.56 -12.76
CA LYS A 216 -7.67 13.74 -13.54
C LYS A 216 -7.35 13.83 -15.05
N GLN A 217 -6.96 15.01 -15.53
CA GLN A 217 -6.50 15.19 -16.92
C GLN A 217 -5.23 14.39 -17.22
N GLU A 218 -4.29 14.31 -16.28
CA GLU A 218 -3.09 13.46 -16.41
C GLU A 218 -3.44 11.98 -16.54
N LEU A 219 -4.34 11.47 -15.69
CA LEU A 219 -4.80 10.09 -15.77
C LEU A 219 -5.52 9.78 -17.08
N ALA A 220 -6.31 10.72 -17.57
CA ALA A 220 -6.99 10.57 -18.86
C ALA A 220 -6.01 10.55 -20.05
N ALA A 221 -4.88 11.25 -19.93
CA ALA A 221 -3.85 11.31 -20.98
C ALA A 221 -2.95 10.06 -21.00
N ASP A 222 -2.77 9.37 -19.89
CA ASP A 222 -1.91 8.19 -19.78
C ASP A 222 -2.49 7.13 -18.83
N SER A 223 -3.12 6.11 -19.39
CA SER A 223 -3.76 5.02 -18.64
C SER A 223 -2.77 4.08 -17.95
N GLN A 224 -1.47 4.21 -18.15
CA GLN A 224 -0.45 3.43 -17.46
C GLN A 224 -0.10 4.02 -16.08
N ILE A 225 -0.56 5.23 -15.76
CA ILE A 225 -0.33 5.83 -14.45
C ILE A 225 -1.12 5.06 -13.39
N GLY A 226 -0.42 4.32 -12.55
CA GLY A 226 -1.02 3.55 -11.44
C GLY A 226 -0.86 4.20 -10.08
N ALA A 227 0.05 5.17 -9.95
CA ALA A 227 0.26 5.92 -8.71
C ALA A 227 0.77 7.35 -9.01
N ILE A 228 0.35 8.30 -8.16
CA ILE A 228 0.83 9.69 -8.23
C ILE A 228 1.30 10.15 -6.84
N GLY A 229 2.50 10.76 -6.80
CA GLY A 229 3.04 11.42 -5.61
C GLY A 229 3.22 12.91 -5.85
N ILE A 230 3.05 13.73 -4.80
CA ILE A 230 3.31 15.16 -4.83
C ILE A 230 4.17 15.53 -3.63
N ASN A 231 5.22 16.30 -3.84
CA ASN A 231 6.08 16.85 -2.79
C ASN A 231 5.40 18.04 -2.09
N CYS A 232 4.22 17.80 -1.54
CA CYS A 232 3.24 18.79 -1.12
C CYS A 232 3.64 19.59 0.14
N LEU A 233 4.50 19.06 1.00
CA LEU A 233 4.95 19.77 2.19
C LEU A 233 6.20 20.60 1.91
N ASN A 234 7.18 19.99 1.26
CA ASN A 234 8.48 20.61 1.03
C ASN A 234 8.45 21.74 -0.03
N GLU A 235 7.54 21.60 -1.00
CA GLU A 235 7.38 22.54 -2.12
C GLU A 235 5.98 23.18 -2.13
N SER A 236 5.37 23.35 -0.95
CA SER A 236 3.99 23.86 -0.78
C SER A 236 3.73 25.21 -1.44
N GLN A 237 4.76 26.05 -1.63
CA GLN A 237 4.66 27.35 -2.29
C GLN A 237 4.23 27.27 -3.77
N TYR A 238 4.31 26.12 -4.42
CA TYR A 238 3.92 25.99 -5.83
C TYR A 238 2.40 25.78 -5.99
N SER A 239 1.74 25.24 -4.98
CA SER A 239 0.29 25.15 -4.92
C SER A 239 -0.25 26.08 -3.85
N ASP A 240 -1.48 26.55 -3.97
CA ASP A 240 -2.18 27.31 -2.93
C ASP A 240 -2.99 26.39 -2.01
N THR A 241 -2.85 25.07 -2.17
CA THR A 241 -3.58 24.06 -1.39
C THR A 241 -2.77 22.77 -1.23
N THR A 242 -3.34 21.83 -0.50
CA THR A 242 -2.82 20.46 -0.35
C THR A 242 -3.58 19.47 -1.24
N PRO A 243 -2.96 18.36 -1.68
CA PRO A 243 -3.59 17.39 -2.58
C PRO A 243 -4.55 16.41 -1.88
N CYS A 244 -4.81 16.56 -0.59
CA CYS A 244 -5.53 15.57 0.22
C CYS A 244 -6.93 15.25 -0.32
N LEU A 245 -7.70 16.27 -0.73
CA LEU A 245 -9.01 16.07 -1.34
C LEU A 245 -8.90 15.37 -2.70
N ALA A 246 -7.94 15.79 -3.53
CA ALA A 246 -7.71 15.18 -4.84
C ALA A 246 -7.39 13.68 -4.71
N TRP A 247 -6.58 13.28 -3.72
CA TRP A 247 -6.29 11.87 -3.44
C TRP A 247 -7.53 11.07 -3.11
N ASN A 248 -8.42 11.61 -2.25
CA ASN A 248 -9.68 10.97 -1.92
C ASN A 248 -10.55 10.73 -3.17
N MET A 249 -10.74 11.77 -3.98
CA MET A 249 -11.58 11.73 -5.17
C MET A 249 -11.04 10.76 -6.22
N LEU A 250 -9.75 10.86 -6.56
CA LEU A 250 -9.08 9.98 -7.53
C LEU A 250 -9.05 8.52 -7.08
N TYR A 251 -8.89 8.26 -5.78
CA TYR A 251 -9.01 6.89 -5.29
C TYR A 251 -10.42 6.34 -5.48
N GLN A 252 -11.46 7.12 -5.19
CA GLN A 252 -12.84 6.64 -5.31
C GLN A 252 -13.23 6.33 -6.75
N GLU A 253 -12.81 7.16 -7.71
CA GLU A 253 -13.11 6.97 -9.12
C GLU A 253 -12.21 5.93 -9.80
N ASP A 254 -10.91 6.10 -9.67
CA ASP A 254 -9.91 5.41 -10.48
C ASP A 254 -9.09 4.37 -9.69
N LYS A 255 -9.34 4.23 -8.37
CA LYS A 255 -8.51 3.41 -7.47
C LYS A 255 -7.02 3.78 -7.56
N LEU A 256 -6.74 5.06 -7.80
CA LEU A 256 -5.39 5.60 -7.89
C LEU A 256 -4.66 5.44 -6.55
N ILE A 257 -3.44 4.96 -6.59
CA ILE A 257 -2.55 4.98 -5.43
C ILE A 257 -1.88 6.35 -5.34
N TRP A 258 -1.78 6.87 -4.12
CA TRP A 258 -1.21 8.20 -3.88
C TRP A 258 -0.04 8.14 -2.91
N GLY A 259 0.88 9.11 -3.05
CA GLY A 259 2.00 9.33 -2.14
C GLY A 259 2.09 10.77 -1.68
N CYS A 260 1.88 11.00 -0.38
CA CYS A 260 2.13 12.30 0.21
C CYS A 260 3.63 12.57 0.26
N GLU A 261 4.02 13.86 0.23
CA GLU A 261 5.41 14.30 0.33
C GLU A 261 6.34 13.71 -0.75
N GLY A 262 5.77 13.15 -1.82
CA GLY A 262 6.52 12.49 -2.89
C GLY A 262 7.21 11.20 -2.45
N ASP A 263 6.82 10.59 -1.33
CA ASP A 263 7.42 9.34 -0.81
C ASP A 263 7.11 8.15 -1.73
N ILE A 264 8.04 7.88 -2.65
CA ILE A 264 7.92 6.78 -3.62
C ILE A 264 8.02 5.39 -2.96
N MET A 265 8.70 5.28 -1.81
CA MET A 265 8.74 4.01 -1.06
C MET A 265 7.38 3.69 -0.45
N SER A 266 6.73 4.67 0.16
CA SER A 266 5.37 4.50 0.66
C SER A 266 4.37 4.23 -0.46
N MET A 267 4.53 4.87 -1.63
CA MET A 267 3.71 4.57 -2.82
C MET A 267 3.86 3.12 -3.26
N MET A 268 5.09 2.60 -3.38
CA MET A 268 5.35 1.23 -3.76
C MET A 268 4.80 0.24 -2.72
N THR A 269 5.06 0.50 -1.43
CA THR A 269 4.53 -0.33 -0.34
C THR A 269 3.00 -0.40 -0.40
N LYS A 270 2.35 0.76 -0.54
CA LYS A 270 0.90 0.89 -0.66
C LYS A 270 0.38 0.18 -1.90
N TYR A 271 1.03 0.36 -3.05
CA TYR A 271 0.63 -0.26 -4.31
C TYR A 271 0.60 -1.80 -4.19
N ILE A 272 1.69 -2.38 -3.71
CA ILE A 272 1.80 -3.83 -3.52
C ILE A 272 0.72 -4.33 -2.54
N LEU A 273 0.65 -3.73 -1.35
CA LEU A 273 -0.22 -4.25 -0.28
C LEU A 273 -1.70 -4.04 -0.59
N HIS A 274 -2.09 -2.82 -0.97
CA HIS A 274 -3.51 -2.52 -1.21
C HIS A 274 -4.06 -3.26 -2.44
N LYS A 275 -3.31 -3.26 -3.56
CA LYS A 275 -3.77 -3.94 -4.79
C LYS A 275 -3.81 -5.47 -4.63
N SER A 276 -3.01 -6.04 -3.72
CA SER A 276 -3.02 -7.49 -3.47
C SER A 276 -4.04 -7.92 -2.42
N LEU A 277 -4.22 -7.14 -1.35
CA LEU A 277 -5.04 -7.53 -0.20
C LEU A 277 -6.44 -6.92 -0.23
N ASP A 278 -6.65 -5.84 -0.98
CA ASP A 278 -7.92 -5.09 -1.07
C ASP A 278 -8.44 -4.62 0.30
N VAL A 279 -7.53 -4.24 1.19
CA VAL A 279 -7.87 -3.72 2.52
C VAL A 279 -7.67 -2.20 2.59
N PRO A 280 -8.43 -1.47 3.42
CA PRO A 280 -8.18 -0.07 3.71
C PRO A 280 -6.74 0.16 4.14
N ILE A 281 -6.08 1.14 3.52
CA ILE A 281 -4.67 1.46 3.75
C ILE A 281 -4.44 2.97 3.73
N MET A 282 -3.58 3.45 4.63
CA MET A 282 -3.13 4.84 4.61
C MET A 282 -1.64 4.94 4.94
N MET A 283 -1.00 5.99 4.48
CA MET A 283 0.33 6.38 4.94
C MET A 283 0.19 7.13 6.25
N THR A 284 1.04 6.83 7.23
CA THR A 284 1.04 7.46 8.54
C THR A 284 2.45 7.71 9.04
N ASN A 285 2.62 8.73 9.88
CA ASN A 285 3.81 8.89 10.71
C ASN A 285 3.68 8.05 11.97
N ILE A 286 4.79 7.56 12.49
CA ILE A 286 4.86 6.86 13.76
C ILE A 286 5.50 7.77 14.80
N TYR A 287 4.82 7.95 15.92
CA TYR A 287 5.31 8.72 17.06
C TYR A 287 5.39 7.85 18.32
N PRO A 288 6.48 7.92 19.09
CA PRO A 288 6.54 7.27 20.39
C PRO A 288 5.55 7.91 21.38
N PHE A 289 5.05 7.15 22.33
CA PHE A 289 4.15 7.69 23.36
C PHE A 289 4.86 8.49 24.47
N LEU A 290 6.18 8.47 24.47
CA LEU A 290 7.01 9.25 25.37
C LEU A 290 7.62 10.44 24.62
N MET A 291 6.99 11.60 24.71
CA MET A 291 7.47 12.84 24.10
C MET A 291 7.91 13.82 25.18
N GLY A 292 9.09 14.43 24.98
CA GLY A 292 9.59 15.46 25.87
C GLY A 292 8.90 16.81 25.67
N GLU A 293 9.01 17.71 26.65
CA GLU A 293 8.38 19.05 26.63
C GLU A 293 8.74 19.89 25.39
N ALA A 294 9.95 19.73 24.84
CA ALA A 294 10.35 20.44 23.64
C ALA A 294 9.53 20.01 22.41
N ALA A 295 9.23 18.70 22.29
CA ALA A 295 8.38 18.18 21.22
C ALA A 295 6.94 18.62 21.39
N LEU A 296 6.39 18.56 22.61
CA LEU A 296 5.03 19.06 22.90
C LEU A 296 4.89 20.54 22.50
N LYS A 297 5.88 21.37 22.85
CA LYS A 297 5.90 22.79 22.49
C LYS A 297 5.99 23.01 20.98
N HIS A 298 6.83 22.23 20.31
CA HIS A 298 6.97 22.28 18.85
C HIS A 298 5.62 21.98 18.16
N GLU A 299 4.93 20.94 18.63
CA GLU A 299 3.65 20.48 18.08
C GLU A 299 2.44 21.28 18.61
N ARG A 300 2.67 22.30 19.46
CA ARG A 300 1.62 23.16 20.05
C ARG A 300 0.55 22.40 20.84
N ILE A 301 0.94 21.34 21.52
CA ILE A 301 0.07 20.57 22.39
C ILE A 301 0.51 20.67 23.86
N SER A 302 -0.43 20.58 24.76
CA SER A 302 -0.15 20.72 26.21
C SER A 302 0.32 19.40 26.84
N HIS A 303 -0.12 18.28 26.31
CA HIS A 303 0.20 16.94 26.81
C HIS A 303 -0.03 15.90 25.71
N PHE A 304 0.64 14.79 25.84
CA PHE A 304 0.39 13.61 25.01
C PHE A 304 -0.72 12.75 25.69
N PRO A 305 -1.51 11.96 24.94
CA PRO A 305 -2.54 11.12 25.57
C PRO A 305 -1.95 10.20 26.64
N ALA A 306 -2.65 10.04 27.75
CA ALA A 306 -2.27 9.09 28.78
C ALA A 306 -2.65 7.68 28.35
N VAL A 307 -1.71 6.74 28.48
CA VAL A 307 -1.92 5.30 28.24
C VAL A 307 -1.33 4.54 29.42
N ASP A 308 -1.85 3.33 29.69
CA ASP A 308 -1.41 2.54 30.84
C ASP A 308 0.05 2.05 30.69
N SER A 309 0.49 1.76 29.44
CA SER A 309 1.83 1.30 29.12
C SER A 309 2.37 2.03 27.89
N PRO A 310 3.10 3.15 28.08
CA PRO A 310 3.64 3.92 26.95
C PRO A 310 4.56 3.12 26.03
N ASP A 311 5.31 2.15 26.54
CA ASP A 311 6.23 1.32 25.75
C ASP A 311 5.50 0.37 24.81
N ASP A 312 4.21 0.05 25.10
CA ASP A 312 3.38 -0.83 24.26
C ASP A 312 2.54 -0.05 23.24
N HIS A 313 2.66 1.27 23.21
CA HIS A 313 1.81 2.13 22.37
C HIS A 313 2.62 3.03 21.44
N ILE A 314 2.01 3.35 20.31
CA ILE A 314 2.44 4.40 19.39
C ILE A 314 1.25 5.27 19.00
N LEU A 315 1.53 6.51 18.63
CA LEU A 315 0.56 7.34 17.92
C LEU A 315 0.85 7.27 16.43
N VAL A 316 -0.19 7.11 15.63
CA VAL A 316 -0.15 7.18 14.18
C VAL A 316 -0.95 8.37 13.70
N ALA A 317 -0.33 9.26 12.94
CA ALA A 317 -0.97 10.48 12.45
C ALA A 317 -0.28 10.97 11.18
N HIS A 318 -1.03 11.64 10.30
CA HIS A 318 -0.46 12.25 9.10
C HIS A 318 -1.35 13.39 8.59
N CYS A 319 -0.85 14.63 8.65
CA CYS A 319 -1.41 15.82 7.99
C CYS A 319 -2.94 16.00 8.14
N GLY A 320 -3.48 15.89 9.34
CA GLY A 320 -4.90 15.89 9.64
C GLY A 320 -5.24 14.71 10.54
N TYR A 321 -6.51 14.42 10.71
CA TYR A 321 -6.95 13.31 11.54
C TYR A 321 -6.83 12.00 10.75
N LEU A 322 -5.84 11.18 11.04
CA LEU A 322 -5.41 10.04 10.24
C LEU A 322 -5.03 10.37 8.79
N GLY A 323 -4.76 11.65 8.47
CA GLY A 323 -4.24 12.05 7.17
C GLY A 323 -5.19 11.82 6.02
N VAL A 324 -4.63 11.49 4.86
CA VAL A 324 -5.39 11.29 3.64
C VAL A 324 -6.01 9.91 3.64
N LEU A 325 -7.25 9.83 4.10
CA LEU A 325 -8.03 8.61 4.13
C LEU A 325 -9.28 8.79 3.24
N PRO A 326 -9.45 7.99 2.18
CA PRO A 326 -10.65 8.02 1.35
C PRO A 326 -11.92 7.76 2.14
N THR A 327 -13.02 8.42 1.76
CA THR A 327 -14.34 8.19 2.38
C THR A 327 -14.75 6.73 2.37
N ALA A 328 -14.35 5.97 1.33
CA ALA A 328 -14.63 4.54 1.22
C ALA A 328 -14.01 3.69 2.35
N PHE A 329 -12.97 4.19 3.03
CA PHE A 329 -12.29 3.50 4.15
C PHE A 329 -12.76 3.98 5.51
N SER A 330 -13.48 5.11 5.56
CA SER A 330 -13.68 5.88 6.77
C SER A 330 -15.02 5.57 7.43
N THR A 331 -15.03 5.55 8.77
CA THR A 331 -16.26 5.57 9.58
C THR A 331 -16.77 7.00 9.81
N GLU A 332 -15.88 7.98 9.83
CA GLU A 332 -16.14 9.42 9.91
C GLU A 332 -15.22 10.12 8.92
N TRP A 333 -15.69 11.19 8.29
CA TRP A 333 -14.91 11.95 7.33
C TRP A 333 -15.40 13.39 7.23
N THR A 334 -14.50 14.36 7.29
CA THR A 334 -14.82 15.78 7.15
C THR A 334 -13.64 16.53 6.54
N LEU A 335 -13.89 17.31 5.50
CA LEU A 335 -12.93 18.24 4.94
C LEU A 335 -12.94 19.53 5.74
N ARG A 336 -11.78 20.01 6.19
CA ARG A 336 -11.60 21.24 6.94
C ARG A 336 -10.41 22.06 6.46
N SER A 337 -10.32 23.29 6.96
CA SER A 337 -9.11 24.10 6.80
C SER A 337 -7.93 23.48 7.53
N LYS A 338 -6.74 23.57 6.94
CA LYS A 338 -5.51 23.15 7.59
C LYS A 338 -5.05 24.19 8.59
N VAL A 339 -4.50 23.77 9.73
CA VAL A 339 -3.97 24.68 10.77
C VAL A 339 -2.44 24.81 10.72
N LEU A 340 -1.76 23.96 9.94
CA LEU A 340 -0.30 24.00 9.82
C LEU A 340 0.16 25.25 9.05
N ALA A 341 0.85 26.16 9.72
CA ALA A 341 1.20 27.48 9.24
C ALA A 341 2.26 27.54 8.11
N ILE A 342 2.87 26.39 7.77
CA ILE A 342 3.89 26.32 6.71
C ILE A 342 3.32 26.07 5.32
N VAL A 343 2.03 25.81 5.20
CA VAL A 343 1.33 25.66 3.92
C VAL A 343 0.43 26.87 3.68
N ASP A 344 -0.04 27.01 2.45
CA ASP A 344 -0.88 28.14 2.03
C ASP A 344 -2.20 28.21 2.83
N ASP A 345 -2.78 29.41 2.92
CA ASP A 345 -4.04 29.68 3.62
C ASP A 345 -5.24 28.90 3.02
N ASN A 346 -5.15 28.52 1.75
CA ASN A 346 -6.15 27.67 1.09
C ASN A 346 -5.93 26.17 1.29
N ALA A 347 -4.92 25.76 2.06
CA ALA A 347 -4.66 24.36 2.32
C ALA A 347 -5.78 23.70 3.10
N THR A 348 -6.09 22.46 2.71
CA THR A 348 -7.13 21.63 3.31
C THR A 348 -6.55 20.44 4.07
N ALA A 349 -7.29 19.95 5.04
CA ALA A 349 -7.00 18.70 5.73
C ALA A 349 -8.27 17.85 5.80
N ILE A 350 -8.08 16.56 5.99
CA ILE A 350 -9.17 15.59 6.14
C ILE A 350 -9.12 15.05 7.57
N ASP A 351 -10.21 15.26 8.30
CA ASP A 351 -10.45 14.54 9.55
C ASP A 351 -11.24 13.29 9.24
N ALA A 352 -10.57 12.13 9.33
CA ALA A 352 -11.17 10.85 9.03
C ALA A 352 -10.79 9.81 10.07
N ARG A 353 -11.61 8.78 10.24
CA ARG A 353 -11.37 7.68 11.18
C ARG A 353 -11.55 6.34 10.51
N LEU A 354 -10.61 5.43 10.78
CA LEU A 354 -10.78 3.99 10.55
C LEU A 354 -11.61 3.36 11.68
N PRO A 355 -12.25 2.23 11.47
CA PRO A 355 -12.86 1.48 12.57
C PRO A 355 -11.78 1.04 13.58
N LYS A 356 -12.08 1.17 14.89
CA LYS A 356 -11.23 0.61 15.94
C LYS A 356 -11.15 -0.91 15.81
N GLY A 357 -10.03 -1.49 16.20
CA GLY A 357 -9.79 -2.93 16.14
C GLY A 357 -8.41 -3.28 15.58
N ASN A 358 -8.27 -4.49 15.09
CA ASN A 358 -7.01 -5.02 14.59
C ASN A 358 -6.45 -4.19 13.43
N ILE A 359 -5.14 -3.97 13.46
CA ILE A 359 -4.40 -3.29 12.40
C ILE A 359 -3.07 -3.99 12.11
N THR A 360 -2.54 -3.70 10.95
CA THR A 360 -1.18 -4.04 10.54
C THR A 360 -0.45 -2.79 10.08
N LEU A 361 0.75 -2.58 10.58
CA LEU A 361 1.71 -1.59 10.08
C LEU A 361 2.73 -2.29 9.21
N ALA A 362 3.05 -1.74 8.05
CA ALA A 362 4.07 -2.31 7.18
C ALA A 362 4.84 -1.25 6.40
N LYS A 363 6.12 -1.53 6.13
CA LYS A 363 6.98 -0.68 5.29
C LYS A 363 8.04 -1.51 4.57
N LEU A 364 8.19 -1.31 3.27
CA LEU A 364 9.35 -1.80 2.52
C LEU A 364 10.61 -1.11 3.04
N HIS A 365 11.66 -1.88 3.22
CA HIS A 365 12.98 -1.35 3.54
C HIS A 365 13.68 -0.83 2.28
N SER A 366 14.52 0.16 2.45
CA SER A 366 15.29 0.81 1.37
C SER A 366 16.21 -0.10 0.57
N SER A 367 16.58 -1.23 1.14
CA SER A 367 17.34 -2.25 0.41
C SER A 367 16.51 -2.99 -0.64
N PHE A 368 15.18 -2.83 -0.65
CA PHE A 368 14.23 -3.62 -1.43
C PHE A 368 14.32 -5.14 -1.21
N LYS A 369 14.95 -5.56 -0.09
CA LYS A 369 15.14 -6.97 0.27
C LYS A 369 14.20 -7.44 1.36
N LYS A 370 13.65 -6.51 2.16
CA LYS A 370 12.76 -6.85 3.26
C LYS A 370 11.58 -5.90 3.40
N ILE A 371 10.54 -6.38 4.06
CA ILE A 371 9.40 -5.61 4.53
C ILE A 371 9.29 -5.77 6.05
N THR A 372 9.23 -4.66 6.78
CA THR A 372 9.00 -4.67 8.23
C THR A 372 7.51 -4.66 8.47
N VAL A 373 7.02 -5.49 9.39
CA VAL A 373 5.60 -5.66 9.71
C VAL A 373 5.40 -5.70 11.21
N ALA A 374 4.40 -4.98 11.69
CA ALA A 374 3.96 -5.04 13.08
C ALA A 374 2.42 -5.13 13.14
N GLU A 375 1.88 -6.00 13.99
CA GLU A 375 0.44 -6.13 14.21
C GLU A 375 0.04 -5.56 15.56
N GLY A 376 -1.11 -4.93 15.63
CA GLY A 376 -1.62 -4.31 16.84
C GLY A 376 -3.11 -4.02 16.78
N SER A 377 -3.54 -3.10 17.64
CA SER A 377 -4.95 -2.69 17.70
C SER A 377 -5.07 -1.18 17.81
N LEU A 378 -5.88 -0.58 16.95
CA LEU A 378 -6.33 0.80 17.07
C LEU A 378 -7.34 0.88 18.21
N VAL A 379 -6.90 1.43 19.35
CA VAL A 379 -7.69 1.42 20.58
C VAL A 379 -8.42 2.73 20.84
N ASP A 380 -7.82 3.85 20.43
CA ASP A 380 -8.42 5.18 20.62
C ASP A 380 -7.89 6.20 19.62
N TYR A 381 -8.34 7.44 19.73
CA TYR A 381 -7.93 8.57 18.92
C TYR A 381 -7.47 9.74 19.80
N ALA A 382 -6.45 10.45 19.33
CA ALA A 382 -6.02 11.71 19.89
C ALA A 382 -6.36 12.85 18.94
N GLN A 383 -6.89 13.96 19.46
CA GLN A 383 -7.23 15.14 18.68
C GLN A 383 -6.81 16.42 19.40
N TYR A 384 -6.09 17.27 18.68
CA TYR A 384 -5.59 18.54 19.16
C TYR A 384 -6.01 19.63 18.18
N PRO A 385 -6.81 20.62 18.61
CA PRO A 385 -7.39 21.64 17.71
C PRO A 385 -6.34 22.47 16.95
N ASP A 386 -5.17 22.68 17.58
CA ASP A 386 -4.12 23.54 17.04
C ASP A 386 -2.98 22.76 16.36
N SER A 387 -3.16 21.45 16.10
CA SER A 387 -2.20 20.60 15.43
C SER A 387 -2.84 19.83 14.27
N ASP A 388 -2.12 19.76 13.16
CA ASP A 388 -2.42 18.81 12.07
C ASP A 388 -1.58 17.53 12.20
N CYS A 389 -0.40 17.61 12.79
CA CYS A 389 0.60 16.53 12.73
C CYS A 389 0.33 15.38 13.71
N LEU A 390 -0.31 15.67 14.84
CA LEU A 390 -0.54 14.70 15.92
C LEU A 390 -2.00 14.28 16.12
N ASN A 391 -2.89 14.70 15.24
CA ASN A 391 -4.26 14.18 15.23
C ASN A 391 -4.27 12.79 14.61
N GLY A 392 -4.58 11.76 15.38
CA GLY A 392 -4.46 10.41 14.87
C GLY A 392 -4.92 9.29 15.79
N GLY A 393 -4.53 8.09 15.46
CA GLY A 393 -4.89 6.87 16.15
C GLY A 393 -3.89 6.47 17.24
N VAL A 394 -4.40 6.04 18.37
CA VAL A 394 -3.64 5.40 19.44
C VAL A 394 -3.62 3.92 19.16
N ILE A 395 -2.44 3.38 18.85
CA ILE A 395 -2.23 1.97 18.52
C ILE A 395 -1.57 1.30 19.73
N LYS A 396 -2.19 0.23 20.22
CA LYS A 396 -1.55 -0.71 21.12
C LYS A 396 -0.84 -1.79 20.27
N ILE A 397 0.47 -1.93 20.50
CA ILE A 397 1.33 -2.87 19.79
C ILE A 397 2.25 -3.54 20.84
N GLY A 398 2.59 -4.81 20.69
CA GLY A 398 3.31 -5.54 21.74
C GLY A 398 4.66 -4.94 22.14
N ASP A 399 5.34 -4.25 21.22
CA ASP A 399 6.59 -3.52 21.45
C ASP A 399 6.61 -2.20 20.65
N GLY A 400 5.87 -1.22 21.14
CA GLY A 400 5.84 0.12 20.51
C GLY A 400 7.18 0.82 20.53
N ARG A 401 7.97 0.62 21.58
CA ARG A 401 9.32 1.15 21.68
C ARG A 401 10.26 0.52 20.66
N GLY A 402 10.27 -0.80 20.57
CA GLY A 402 11.09 -1.53 19.59
C GLY A 402 10.74 -1.16 18.15
N LEU A 403 9.46 -0.96 17.85
CA LEU A 403 9.04 -0.45 16.54
C LEU A 403 9.66 0.92 16.25
N VAL A 404 9.57 1.88 17.17
CA VAL A 404 10.13 3.23 16.97
C VAL A 404 11.67 3.21 16.85
N GLU A 405 12.35 2.37 17.64
CA GLU A 405 13.81 2.23 17.59
C GLU A 405 14.28 1.56 16.28
N SER A 406 13.45 0.76 15.62
CA SER A 406 13.78 0.01 14.40
C SER A 406 13.34 0.68 13.10
N VAL A 407 12.63 1.82 13.15
CA VAL A 407 12.13 2.47 11.93
C VAL A 407 13.26 2.93 11.01
N SER A 408 13.14 2.60 9.73
CA SER A 408 14.02 3.13 8.68
C SER A 408 13.54 4.47 8.12
N SER A 409 12.28 4.81 8.37
CA SER A 409 11.59 6.04 7.99
C SER A 409 10.39 6.21 8.91
N HIS A 410 9.98 7.45 9.20
CA HIS A 410 8.80 7.71 10.02
C HIS A 410 7.48 7.43 9.30
N HIS A 411 7.49 7.28 7.99
CA HIS A 411 6.31 6.89 7.22
C HIS A 411 6.13 5.37 7.20
N TYR A 412 5.00 4.91 7.68
CA TYR A 412 4.53 3.52 7.58
C TYR A 412 3.15 3.46 6.90
N LEU A 413 2.78 2.28 6.44
CA LEU A 413 1.44 2.02 5.92
C LEU A 413 0.63 1.33 7.01
N LEU A 414 -0.50 1.94 7.39
CA LEU A 414 -1.48 1.39 8.32
C LEU A 414 -2.59 0.71 7.51
N MET A 415 -2.87 -0.55 7.81
CA MET A 415 -3.95 -1.35 7.22
C MET A 415 -4.90 -1.83 8.30
N THR A 416 -6.17 -1.96 7.97
CA THR A 416 -7.14 -2.64 8.84
C THR A 416 -6.96 -4.15 8.81
N GLY A 417 -7.19 -4.83 9.94
CA GLY A 417 -7.05 -6.27 10.09
C GLY A 417 -5.63 -6.74 10.41
N HIS A 418 -5.50 -8.02 10.72
CA HIS A 418 -4.22 -8.70 10.86
C HIS A 418 -3.88 -9.35 9.51
N ASN A 419 -2.82 -8.88 8.85
CA ASN A 419 -2.47 -9.24 7.48
C ASN A 419 -1.11 -9.95 7.37
N LEU A 420 -0.46 -10.28 8.50
CA LEU A 420 0.90 -10.82 8.51
C LEU A 420 1.04 -12.10 7.67
N THR A 421 0.08 -13.00 7.75
CA THR A 421 0.11 -14.26 6.97
C THR A 421 0.06 -14.00 5.46
N ASP A 422 -0.78 -13.06 5.03
CA ASP A 422 -0.86 -12.69 3.62
C ASP A 422 0.40 -11.94 3.16
N ILE A 423 0.96 -11.09 4.02
CA ILE A 423 2.23 -10.40 3.74
C ILE A 423 3.38 -11.42 3.59
N TYR A 424 3.43 -12.51 4.36
CA TYR A 424 4.39 -13.60 4.12
C TYR A 424 4.26 -14.20 2.72
N ASN A 425 3.04 -14.40 2.23
CA ASN A 425 2.82 -14.90 0.87
C ASN A 425 3.27 -13.87 -0.19
N LEU A 426 2.92 -12.59 0.00
CA LEU A 426 3.37 -11.51 -0.88
C LEU A 426 4.90 -11.37 -0.87
N ALA A 427 5.53 -11.45 0.28
CA ALA A 427 6.98 -11.40 0.41
C ALA A 427 7.68 -12.48 -0.43
N ARG A 428 7.13 -13.70 -0.46
CA ARG A 428 7.62 -14.78 -1.34
C ARG A 428 7.43 -14.46 -2.83
N ILE A 429 6.32 -13.82 -3.20
CA ILE A 429 6.06 -13.41 -4.59
C ILE A 429 7.07 -12.35 -5.04
N PHE A 430 7.36 -11.38 -4.17
CA PHE A 430 8.25 -10.25 -4.46
C PHE A 430 9.72 -10.48 -4.06
N ASP A 431 10.06 -11.67 -3.62
CA ASP A 431 11.41 -12.01 -3.12
C ASP A 431 11.87 -11.03 -2.05
N LEU A 432 11.12 -10.98 -0.95
CA LEU A 432 11.35 -10.15 0.22
C LEU A 432 11.46 -11.02 1.48
N GLU A 433 12.27 -10.59 2.41
CA GLU A 433 12.27 -11.09 3.79
C GLU A 433 11.21 -10.34 4.61
N VAL A 434 10.54 -11.02 5.52
CA VAL A 434 9.61 -10.41 6.48
C VAL A 434 10.29 -10.24 7.83
N GLU A 435 10.42 -9.00 8.28
CA GLU A 435 10.88 -8.66 9.61
C GLU A 435 9.67 -8.29 10.47
N THR A 436 9.42 -9.04 11.52
CA THR A 436 8.32 -8.78 12.46
C THR A 436 8.80 -8.10 13.73
N ILE A 437 8.01 -7.17 14.25
CA ILE A 437 8.25 -6.46 15.51
C ILE A 437 7.10 -6.73 16.47
#